data_ae28d7baedf1a7f8331010d869b258e9
#
_entry.id   ae28d7baedf1a7f8331010d869b258e9
#
_cell.length_a   1.000
_cell.length_b   1.000
_cell.length_c   1.000
_cell.angle_alpha   90.00
_cell.angle_beta   90.00
_cell.angle_gamma   90.00
#
_symmetry.space_group_name_H-M   'P 1'
#
loop_
_entity.id
_entity.type
_entity.pdbx_description
1 polymer ?
#
loop_
_entity_poly.entity_id
_entity_poly.type
_entity_poly.pdbx_seq_one_letter_code
_entity_poly.pdbx_strand_id
1 'polypeptide(L)'
;ARGAVDFDLPEPQILLDLTGATTDIVSRPRNLAHRMVEEFMLAANEAVADLLVRAEAPTLYRVHERPDPPRVERAALALDALGYALPAPYTSIEPRHFAEVVERAKGRPEEPFVVRLALRAMALARYDEECLGHFGLALRRYLHFTSPIRRYPDLVAHRSLRRLLEKTPETPGEREDRAARMPELARECSRLEREAESAEREAVAWKIASFMADRLGDEFKGRIVEVAAYGVMVALAEPAVEGLLHVSRLGDEEFRFDPKKLVLRGAETGRVFRLGMEIDVRVDRVDALAHMIDFAPVTPTIAAGPRGARRGGRKAAARKTGGEGRGRGAKGAAEARAGKERAAATKAPASKTGPRTATKRPSAAKTGTGAAKMAPGAAKTGPQGAKKGAGRPGRHRPR
;
A
#
# COMPACT_ATOMS: atom_id res chain seq x y z
N ALA A 1 1.87 -15.33 19.18
CA ALA A 1 1.66 -16.76 19.26
C ALA A 1 0.72 -17.31 18.18
N ARG A 2 -0.25 -16.51 17.65
CA ARG A 2 -1.22 -16.93 16.60
C ARG A 2 -0.64 -16.97 15.19
N GLY A 3 0.51 -16.31 14.95
CA GLY A 3 1.10 -16.16 13.62
C GLY A 3 0.48 -15.03 12.80
N ALA A 4 -0.21 -14.10 13.44
CA ALA A 4 -0.68 -12.86 12.81
C ALA A 4 0.50 -12.03 12.32
N VAL A 5 0.31 -11.33 11.21
CA VAL A 5 1.31 -10.41 10.68
C VAL A 5 1.12 -9.05 11.35
N ASP A 6 2.13 -8.57 12.05
CA ASP A 6 2.15 -7.23 12.64
C ASP A 6 2.87 -6.26 11.68
N PHE A 7 2.10 -5.44 10.99
CA PHE A 7 2.62 -4.42 10.09
C PHE A 7 2.76 -3.10 10.86
N ASP A 8 3.91 -2.91 11.49
CA ASP A 8 4.23 -1.68 12.20
C ASP A 8 4.83 -0.65 11.24
N LEU A 9 3.99 -0.09 10.36
CA LEU A 9 4.41 1.00 9.47
C LEU A 9 4.22 2.33 10.19
N PRO A 10 5.19 3.24 10.09
CA PRO A 10 5.03 4.58 10.61
C PRO A 10 3.92 5.32 9.86
N GLU A 11 2.92 5.79 10.59
CA GLU A 11 1.86 6.64 10.04
C GLU A 11 2.23 8.12 10.25
N PRO A 12 2.17 8.95 9.19
CA PRO A 12 2.37 10.39 9.35
C PRO A 12 1.22 10.99 10.15
N GLN A 13 1.52 11.67 11.24
CA GLN A 13 0.58 12.46 12.01
C GLN A 13 0.78 13.94 11.71
N ILE A 14 -0.26 14.56 11.16
CA ILE A 14 -0.26 15.99 10.85
C ILE A 14 -0.65 16.75 12.10
N LEU A 15 0.25 17.64 12.56
CA LEU A 15 -0.01 18.55 13.66
C LEU A 15 -0.57 19.85 13.09
N LEU A 16 -1.71 20.29 13.63
CA LEU A 16 -2.41 21.50 13.18
C LEU A 16 -2.40 22.55 14.30
N ASP A 17 -2.32 23.81 13.91
CA ASP A 17 -2.58 24.93 14.82
C ASP A 17 -4.09 25.19 14.99
N LEU A 18 -4.44 26.20 15.77
CA LEU A 18 -5.84 26.60 16.03
C LEU A 18 -6.56 27.11 14.78
N THR A 19 -5.84 27.46 13.72
CA THR A 19 -6.40 27.93 12.45
C THR A 19 -6.58 26.78 11.45
N GLY A 20 -6.08 25.56 11.79
CA GLY A 20 -6.06 24.40 10.92
C GLY A 20 -4.88 24.37 9.94
N ALA A 21 -3.90 25.24 10.10
CA ALA A 21 -2.66 25.19 9.32
C ALA A 21 -1.74 24.09 9.86
N THR A 22 -1.03 23.41 8.95
CA THR A 22 -0.08 22.34 9.32
C THR A 22 1.18 22.96 9.92
N THR A 23 1.46 22.65 11.18
CA THR A 23 2.66 23.10 11.89
C THR A 23 3.82 22.12 11.74
N ASP A 24 3.51 20.81 11.75
CA ASP A 24 4.52 19.77 11.61
C ASP A 24 3.91 18.46 11.13
N ILE A 25 4.76 17.52 10.65
CA ILE A 25 4.39 16.17 10.23
C ILE A 25 5.34 15.20 10.91
N VAL A 26 4.83 14.50 11.92
CA VAL A 26 5.61 13.59 12.75
C VAL A 26 5.18 12.14 12.55
N SER A 27 6.05 11.19 12.88
CA SER A 27 5.66 9.79 12.94
C SER A 27 4.94 9.50 14.25
N ARG A 28 3.77 8.85 14.16
CA ARG A 28 2.99 8.48 15.35
C ARG A 28 3.62 7.27 16.05
N PRO A 29 4.06 7.39 17.31
CA PRO A 29 4.63 6.25 18.04
C PRO A 29 3.55 5.27 18.47
N ARG A 30 3.78 3.98 18.24
CA ARG A 30 2.95 2.88 18.75
C ARG A 30 3.58 2.32 20.03
N ASN A 31 2.96 2.59 21.17
CA ASN A 31 3.47 2.17 22.49
C ASN A 31 2.80 0.88 23.00
N LEU A 32 3.24 0.36 24.14
CA LEU A 32 2.71 -0.85 24.74
C LEU A 32 1.21 -0.75 25.08
N ALA A 33 0.72 0.43 25.53
CA ALA A 33 -0.69 0.61 25.85
C ALA A 33 -1.58 0.50 24.58
N HIS A 34 -1.14 1.04 23.44
CA HIS A 34 -1.82 0.87 22.17
C HIS A 34 -1.93 -0.62 21.80
N ARG A 35 -0.84 -1.37 21.90
CA ARG A 35 -0.81 -2.82 21.61
C ARG A 35 -1.72 -3.62 22.54
N MET A 36 -1.76 -3.28 23.84
CA MET A 36 -2.67 -3.94 24.79
C MET A 36 -4.14 -3.70 24.42
N VAL A 37 -4.52 -2.47 24.08
CA VAL A 37 -5.90 -2.14 23.68
C VAL A 37 -6.26 -2.85 22.37
N GLU A 38 -5.34 -2.89 21.40
CA GLU A 38 -5.52 -3.64 20.14
C GLU A 38 -5.79 -5.13 20.41
N GLU A 39 -5.03 -5.79 21.29
CA GLU A 39 -5.26 -7.20 21.64
C GLU A 39 -6.60 -7.41 22.32
N PHE A 40 -7.04 -6.50 23.22
CA PHE A 40 -8.37 -6.57 23.80
C PHE A 40 -9.48 -6.39 22.77
N MET A 41 -9.32 -5.47 21.81
CA MET A 41 -10.26 -5.30 20.72
C MET A 41 -10.33 -6.55 19.82
N LEU A 42 -9.19 -7.15 19.48
CA LEU A 42 -9.12 -8.38 18.71
C LEU A 42 -9.83 -9.54 19.44
N ALA A 43 -9.57 -9.71 20.73
CA ALA A 43 -10.21 -10.74 21.54
C ALA A 43 -11.74 -10.55 21.63
N ALA A 44 -12.21 -9.32 21.80
CA ALA A 44 -13.64 -9.02 21.82
C ALA A 44 -14.31 -9.29 20.46
N ASN A 45 -13.67 -8.86 19.37
CA ASN A 45 -14.15 -9.08 18.01
C ASN A 45 -14.24 -10.58 17.67
N GLU A 46 -13.23 -11.37 18.05
CA GLU A 46 -13.20 -12.83 17.86
C GLU A 46 -14.28 -13.53 18.69
N ALA A 47 -14.41 -13.19 19.98
CA ALA A 47 -15.39 -13.80 20.87
C ALA A 47 -16.83 -13.55 20.39
N VAL A 48 -17.14 -12.33 19.94
CA VAL A 48 -18.48 -12.01 19.41
C VAL A 48 -18.70 -12.72 18.07
N ALA A 49 -17.69 -12.78 17.19
CA ALA A 49 -17.78 -13.53 15.94
C ALA A 49 -18.11 -15.01 16.21
N ASP A 50 -17.40 -15.62 17.14
CA ASP A 50 -17.59 -17.04 17.52
C ASP A 50 -19.02 -17.31 18.06
N LEU A 51 -19.50 -16.40 18.90
CA LEU A 51 -20.85 -16.50 19.47
C LEU A 51 -21.94 -16.38 18.39
N LEU A 52 -21.82 -15.38 17.50
CA LEU A 52 -22.82 -15.15 16.44
C LEU A 52 -22.79 -16.26 15.38
N VAL A 53 -21.61 -16.82 15.05
CA VAL A 53 -21.50 -17.99 14.15
C VAL A 53 -22.19 -19.21 14.77
N ARG A 54 -21.94 -19.52 16.05
CA ARG A 54 -22.59 -20.66 16.73
C ARG A 54 -24.11 -20.52 16.83
N ALA A 55 -24.59 -19.28 16.95
CA ALA A 55 -26.01 -18.97 16.97
C ALA A 55 -26.64 -18.85 15.57
N GLU A 56 -25.82 -18.99 14.53
CA GLU A 56 -26.19 -18.76 13.12
C GLU A 56 -26.91 -17.42 12.92
N ALA A 57 -26.55 -16.39 13.71
CA ALA A 57 -27.20 -15.09 13.72
C ALA A 57 -26.76 -14.25 12.50
N PRO A 58 -27.70 -13.72 11.70
CA PRO A 58 -27.34 -12.86 10.58
C PRO A 58 -26.57 -11.63 11.04
N THR A 59 -25.35 -11.43 10.49
CA THR A 59 -24.45 -10.32 10.82
C THR A 59 -23.47 -10.08 9.67
N LEU A 60 -22.56 -9.11 9.82
CA LEU A 60 -21.46 -8.84 8.90
C LEU A 60 -20.14 -9.24 9.53
N TYR A 61 -19.38 -10.04 8.82
CA TYR A 61 -18.04 -10.46 9.20
C TYR A 61 -16.99 -9.59 8.51
N ARG A 62 -15.81 -9.45 9.13
CA ARG A 62 -14.64 -8.85 8.51
C ARG A 62 -13.76 -9.96 7.93
N VAL A 63 -13.78 -10.08 6.62
CA VAL A 63 -13.12 -11.14 5.89
C VAL A 63 -11.84 -10.64 5.25
N HIS A 64 -10.79 -11.42 5.40
CA HIS A 64 -9.54 -11.24 4.68
C HIS A 64 -9.14 -12.59 4.09
N GLU A 65 -9.38 -12.74 2.81
CA GLU A 65 -9.13 -13.99 2.10
C GLU A 65 -7.63 -14.29 1.95
N ARG A 66 -7.31 -15.52 1.60
CA ARG A 66 -5.94 -15.89 1.27
C ARG A 66 -5.45 -15.08 0.08
N PRO A 67 -4.18 -14.68 0.06
CA PRO A 67 -3.62 -13.94 -1.05
C PRO A 67 -3.60 -14.79 -2.33
N ASP A 68 -3.78 -14.12 -3.46
CA ASP A 68 -3.70 -14.72 -4.78
C ASP A 68 -2.26 -15.21 -5.07
N PRO A 69 -2.06 -16.50 -5.41
CA PRO A 69 -0.72 -17.05 -5.65
C PRO A 69 0.16 -16.26 -6.60
N PRO A 70 -0.31 -15.74 -7.75
CA PRO A 70 0.47 -14.86 -8.62
C PRO A 70 0.94 -13.57 -7.96
N ARG A 71 0.18 -13.01 -7.01
CA ARG A 71 0.62 -11.83 -6.23
C ARG A 71 1.71 -12.20 -5.25
N VAL A 72 1.56 -13.34 -4.58
CA VAL A 72 2.58 -13.87 -3.65
C VAL A 72 3.88 -14.16 -4.40
N GLU A 73 3.82 -14.77 -5.59
CA GLU A 73 4.99 -15.08 -6.40
C GLU A 73 5.78 -13.82 -6.77
N ARG A 74 5.09 -12.76 -7.22
CA ARG A 74 5.74 -11.47 -7.52
C ARG A 74 6.42 -10.86 -6.30
N ALA A 75 5.75 -10.90 -5.14
CA ALA A 75 6.34 -10.43 -3.89
C ALA A 75 7.52 -11.30 -3.45
N ALA A 76 7.40 -12.63 -3.59
CA ALA A 76 8.45 -13.57 -3.23
C ALA A 76 9.73 -13.34 -4.04
N LEU A 77 9.63 -13.07 -5.36
CA LEU A 77 10.78 -12.73 -6.20
C LEU A 77 11.51 -11.47 -5.70
N ALA A 78 10.75 -10.43 -5.32
CA ALA A 78 11.33 -9.19 -4.80
C ALA A 78 11.91 -9.37 -3.37
N LEU A 79 11.26 -10.16 -2.54
CA LEU A 79 11.74 -10.51 -1.20
C LEU A 79 13.01 -11.36 -1.25
N ASP A 80 13.08 -12.33 -2.18
CA ASP A 80 14.25 -13.19 -2.37
C ASP A 80 15.48 -12.37 -2.80
N ALA A 81 15.30 -11.34 -3.63
CA ALA A 81 16.36 -10.41 -4.00
C ALA A 81 16.99 -9.68 -2.80
N LEU A 82 16.26 -9.59 -1.70
CA LEU A 82 16.70 -9.00 -0.44
C LEU A 82 17.13 -10.06 0.59
N GLY A 83 17.07 -11.35 0.24
CA GLY A 83 17.42 -12.46 1.12
C GLY A 83 16.29 -12.90 2.08
N TYR A 84 15.04 -12.55 1.76
CA TYR A 84 13.83 -12.92 2.51
C TYR A 84 12.98 -13.90 1.71
N ALA A 85 13.34 -15.17 1.71
CA ALA A 85 12.59 -16.19 0.98
C ALA A 85 11.24 -16.50 1.63
N LEU A 86 10.19 -16.63 0.80
CA LEU A 86 8.91 -17.22 1.17
C LEU A 86 8.87 -18.68 0.73
N PRO A 87 8.25 -19.59 1.52
CA PRO A 87 8.19 -20.99 1.18
C PRO A 87 7.24 -21.27 0.01
N ALA A 88 7.67 -22.15 -0.90
CA ALA A 88 6.80 -22.68 -1.96
C ALA A 88 6.15 -24.00 -1.50
N PRO A 89 5.00 -24.39 -2.06
CA PRO A 89 4.23 -23.69 -3.08
C PRO A 89 3.40 -22.54 -2.51
N TYR A 90 3.24 -21.47 -3.27
CA TYR A 90 2.53 -20.25 -2.81
C TYR A 90 1.02 -20.42 -2.62
N THR A 91 0.44 -21.53 -3.12
CA THR A 91 -0.95 -21.92 -2.88
C THR A 91 -1.21 -22.32 -1.42
N SER A 92 -0.17 -22.74 -0.68
CA SER A 92 -0.24 -23.13 0.73
C SER A 92 0.35 -22.09 1.69
N ILE A 93 0.57 -20.85 1.21
CA ILE A 93 1.13 -19.79 2.04
C ILE A 93 0.22 -19.52 3.26
N GLU A 94 0.82 -19.33 4.42
CA GLU A 94 0.13 -19.02 5.66
C GLU A 94 0.58 -17.66 6.22
N PRO A 95 -0.23 -17.00 7.08
CA PRO A 95 0.11 -15.70 7.66
C PRO A 95 1.48 -15.69 8.36
N ARG A 96 1.81 -16.79 9.08
CA ARG A 96 3.09 -16.92 9.78
C ARG A 96 4.32 -16.75 8.88
N HIS A 97 4.25 -17.17 7.62
CA HIS A 97 5.38 -17.04 6.69
C HIS A 97 5.67 -15.55 6.39
N PHE A 98 4.64 -14.73 6.27
CA PHE A 98 4.82 -13.28 6.15
C PHE A 98 5.28 -12.67 7.48
N ALA A 99 4.73 -13.12 8.62
CA ALA A 99 5.15 -12.65 9.94
C ALA A 99 6.64 -12.91 10.20
N GLU A 100 7.14 -14.09 9.82
CA GLU A 100 8.56 -14.44 9.92
C GLU A 100 9.44 -13.55 9.05
N VAL A 101 9.00 -13.25 7.82
CA VAL A 101 9.72 -12.35 6.90
C VAL A 101 9.78 -10.93 7.47
N VAL A 102 8.66 -10.40 7.95
CA VAL A 102 8.58 -9.05 8.56
C VAL A 102 9.45 -8.96 9.82
N GLU A 103 9.38 -9.96 10.71
CA GLU A 103 10.18 -9.99 11.94
C GLU A 103 11.69 -10.06 11.65
N ARG A 104 12.10 -10.82 10.62
CA ARG A 104 13.51 -10.87 10.18
C ARG A 104 14.02 -9.56 9.61
N ALA A 105 13.13 -8.75 9.01
CA ALA A 105 13.46 -7.44 8.46
C ALA A 105 13.50 -6.33 9.52
N LYS A 106 12.94 -6.57 10.69
CA LYS A 106 12.76 -5.58 11.75
C LYS A 106 14.08 -4.93 12.18
N GLY A 107 14.07 -3.59 12.24
CA GLY A 107 15.25 -2.78 12.56
C GLY A 107 16.30 -2.69 11.45
N ARG A 108 16.04 -3.29 10.27
CA ARG A 108 16.95 -3.20 9.13
C ARG A 108 16.53 -2.05 8.19
N PRO A 109 17.48 -1.51 7.42
CA PRO A 109 17.18 -0.40 6.50
C PRO A 109 16.09 -0.70 5.46
N GLU A 110 15.95 -1.98 5.07
CA GLU A 110 14.97 -2.46 4.10
C GLU A 110 13.60 -2.81 4.69
N GLU A 111 13.43 -2.74 6.02
CA GLU A 111 12.17 -3.10 6.70
C GLU A 111 10.92 -2.44 6.08
N PRO A 112 10.87 -1.12 5.83
CA PRO A 112 9.66 -0.49 5.27
C PRO A 112 9.29 -1.05 3.89
N PHE A 113 10.28 -1.41 3.09
CA PHE A 113 10.06 -1.99 1.76
C PHE A 113 9.57 -3.45 1.85
N VAL A 114 10.17 -4.26 2.74
CA VAL A 114 9.74 -5.64 2.99
C VAL A 114 8.30 -5.68 3.48
N VAL A 115 7.93 -4.81 4.41
CA VAL A 115 6.55 -4.68 4.92
C VAL A 115 5.59 -4.29 3.80
N ARG A 116 5.95 -3.31 2.96
CA ARG A 116 5.14 -2.91 1.80
C ARG A 116 4.96 -4.03 0.78
N LEU A 117 6.00 -4.82 0.50
CA LEU A 117 5.89 -5.99 -0.39
C LEU A 117 4.96 -7.05 0.18
N ALA A 118 5.06 -7.34 1.47
CA ALA A 118 4.16 -8.28 2.15
C ALA A 118 2.70 -7.81 2.10
N LEU A 119 2.43 -6.53 2.36
CA LEU A 119 1.10 -5.94 2.25
C LEU A 119 0.55 -5.99 0.81
N ARG A 120 1.36 -5.64 -0.20
CA ARG A 120 0.95 -5.69 -1.62
C ARG A 120 0.62 -7.10 -2.11
N ALA A 121 1.20 -8.14 -1.48
CA ALA A 121 0.89 -9.54 -1.78
C ALA A 121 -0.47 -9.95 -1.27
N MET A 122 -0.97 -9.34 -0.20
CA MET A 122 -2.23 -9.71 0.46
C MET A 122 -3.45 -9.21 -0.29
N ALA A 123 -4.59 -9.89 -0.07
CA ALA A 123 -5.89 -9.42 -0.49
C ALA A 123 -6.31 -8.20 0.35
N LEU A 124 -7.27 -7.43 -0.14
CA LEU A 124 -7.91 -6.40 0.67
C LEU A 124 -8.98 -7.04 1.56
N ALA A 125 -9.03 -6.63 2.82
CA ALA A 125 -10.11 -7.03 3.70
C ALA A 125 -11.42 -6.36 3.28
N ARG A 126 -12.56 -7.06 3.48
CA ARG A 126 -13.91 -6.61 3.11
C ARG A 126 -14.92 -7.07 4.15
N TYR A 127 -16.12 -6.54 4.08
CA TYR A 127 -17.25 -7.09 4.82
C TYR A 127 -17.95 -8.15 3.99
N ASP A 128 -18.47 -9.17 4.68
CA ASP A 128 -19.19 -10.29 4.08
C ASP A 128 -20.26 -10.82 5.04
N GLU A 129 -21.32 -11.43 4.51
CA GLU A 129 -22.31 -12.16 5.29
C GLU A 129 -21.81 -13.55 5.71
N GLU A 130 -20.81 -14.09 4.98
CA GLU A 130 -20.19 -15.37 5.30
C GLU A 130 -18.91 -15.18 6.11
N CYS A 131 -18.71 -16.05 7.11
CA CYS A 131 -17.52 -16.04 7.96
C CYS A 131 -16.38 -16.83 7.32
N LEU A 132 -15.64 -16.20 6.38
CA LEU A 132 -14.54 -16.82 5.65
C LEU A 132 -13.17 -16.72 6.36
N GLY A 133 -13.15 -16.08 7.55
CA GLY A 133 -11.94 -15.89 8.33
C GLY A 133 -11.13 -14.66 7.93
N HIS A 134 -10.04 -14.43 8.66
CA HIS A 134 -9.18 -13.27 8.44
C HIS A 134 -7.70 -13.68 8.35
N PHE A 135 -7.19 -13.81 7.13
CA PHE A 135 -5.84 -14.30 6.86
C PHE A 135 -4.76 -13.49 7.61
N GLY A 136 -4.71 -12.16 7.46
CA GLY A 136 -3.66 -11.34 8.08
C GLY A 136 -3.61 -11.44 9.62
N LEU A 137 -4.76 -11.66 10.28
CA LEU A 137 -4.85 -11.85 11.72
C LEU A 137 -4.71 -13.31 12.15
N ALA A 138 -4.61 -14.25 11.21
CA ALA A 138 -4.62 -15.68 11.47
C ALA A 138 -5.82 -16.15 12.30
N LEU A 139 -7.00 -15.55 12.08
CA LEU A 139 -8.24 -15.84 12.78
C LEU A 139 -9.23 -16.57 11.87
N ARG A 140 -9.87 -17.60 12.40
CA ARG A 140 -10.89 -18.39 11.67
C ARG A 140 -12.24 -17.68 11.62
N ARG A 141 -12.55 -16.87 12.63
CA ARG A 141 -13.81 -16.13 12.78
C ARG A 141 -13.47 -14.73 13.23
N TYR A 142 -13.95 -13.75 12.51
CA TYR A 142 -13.64 -12.37 12.84
C TYR A 142 -14.73 -11.44 12.32
N LEU A 143 -15.08 -10.48 13.14
CA LEU A 143 -15.94 -9.37 12.77
C LEU A 143 -15.48 -8.08 13.48
N HIS A 144 -16.00 -6.96 13.09
CA HIS A 144 -15.82 -5.71 13.79
C HIS A 144 -16.96 -5.49 14.80
N PHE A 145 -16.63 -5.22 16.06
CA PHE A 145 -17.58 -5.04 17.14
C PHE A 145 -17.28 -3.81 18.01
N THR A 146 -16.01 -3.43 18.11
CA THR A 146 -15.52 -2.51 19.16
C THR A 146 -15.69 -1.03 18.85
N SER A 147 -16.22 -0.63 17.67
CA SER A 147 -16.37 0.77 17.29
C SER A 147 -17.72 1.09 16.63
N PRO A 148 -18.89 0.83 17.30
CA PRO A 148 -20.21 1.00 16.68
C PRO A 148 -20.61 2.47 16.42
N ILE A 149 -19.90 3.44 17.00
CA ILE A 149 -20.16 4.87 16.78
C ILE A 149 -19.75 5.29 15.37
N ARG A 150 -18.67 4.73 14.83
CA ARG A 150 -18.09 5.11 13.54
C ARG A 150 -18.15 4.04 12.46
N ARG A 151 -18.49 2.80 12.79
CA ARG A 151 -18.61 1.69 11.84
C ARG A 151 -19.98 1.05 11.89
N TYR A 152 -20.71 1.11 10.79
CA TYR A 152 -22.04 0.52 10.71
C TYR A 152 -22.05 -1.02 10.87
N PRO A 153 -21.07 -1.80 10.33
CA PRO A 153 -20.99 -3.23 10.59
C PRO A 153 -20.91 -3.60 12.07
N ASP A 154 -20.21 -2.83 12.89
CA ASP A 154 -20.17 -3.00 14.35
C ASP A 154 -21.56 -2.83 14.96
N LEU A 155 -22.32 -1.83 14.51
CA LEU A 155 -23.69 -1.61 14.97
C LEU A 155 -24.62 -2.78 14.59
N VAL A 156 -24.42 -3.36 13.39
CA VAL A 156 -25.14 -4.57 12.95
C VAL A 156 -24.82 -5.73 13.89
N ALA A 157 -23.54 -5.95 14.21
CA ALA A 157 -23.10 -6.98 15.14
C ALA A 157 -23.68 -6.77 16.55
N HIS A 158 -23.69 -5.53 17.06
CA HIS A 158 -24.33 -5.19 18.35
C HIS A 158 -25.83 -5.52 18.36
N ARG A 159 -26.56 -5.20 17.28
CA ARG A 159 -27.99 -5.51 17.16
C ARG A 159 -28.25 -7.02 17.15
N SER A 160 -27.42 -7.79 16.44
CA SER A 160 -27.53 -9.24 16.40
C SER A 160 -27.18 -9.87 17.76
N LEU A 161 -26.13 -9.42 18.41
CA LEU A 161 -25.72 -9.86 19.74
C LEU A 161 -26.79 -9.54 20.79
N ARG A 162 -27.35 -8.32 20.78
CA ARG A 162 -28.37 -7.89 21.69
C ARG A 162 -29.62 -8.77 21.59
N ARG A 163 -30.12 -9.07 20.38
CA ARG A 163 -31.24 -9.98 20.13
C ARG A 163 -30.98 -11.36 20.72
N LEU A 164 -29.77 -11.88 20.55
CA LEU A 164 -29.39 -13.18 21.10
C LEU A 164 -29.38 -13.19 22.63
N LEU A 165 -28.82 -12.16 23.26
CA LEU A 165 -28.71 -12.07 24.73
C LEU A 165 -30.05 -11.80 25.40
N GLU A 166 -30.88 -10.93 24.85
CA GLU A 166 -32.21 -10.59 25.35
C GLU A 166 -33.26 -11.66 24.99
N LYS A 167 -32.85 -12.70 24.23
CA LYS A 167 -33.74 -13.75 23.72
C LYS A 167 -35.00 -13.14 23.07
N THR A 168 -34.78 -12.05 22.31
CA THR A 168 -35.87 -11.34 21.63
C THR A 168 -36.52 -12.31 20.64
N PRO A 169 -37.86 -12.54 20.77
CA PRO A 169 -38.56 -13.40 19.84
C PRO A 169 -38.41 -12.89 18.42
N GLU A 170 -38.12 -13.79 17.51
CA GLU A 170 -37.98 -13.52 16.08
C GLU A 170 -38.66 -14.64 15.31
N THR A 171 -39.50 -14.30 14.39
CA THR A 171 -40.10 -15.29 13.47
C THR A 171 -39.06 -15.75 12.43
N PRO A 172 -39.21 -16.97 11.89
CA PRO A 172 -38.35 -17.42 10.80
C PRO A 172 -38.27 -16.43 9.62
N GLY A 173 -39.40 -15.82 9.24
CA GLY A 173 -39.46 -14.83 8.16
C GLY A 173 -38.67 -13.55 8.45
N GLU A 174 -38.77 -13.02 9.71
CA GLU A 174 -37.97 -11.85 10.10
C GLU A 174 -36.47 -12.13 10.07
N ARG A 175 -36.06 -13.35 10.43
CA ARG A 175 -34.68 -13.78 10.37
C ARG A 175 -34.20 -13.91 8.93
N GLU A 176 -35.00 -14.52 8.05
CA GLU A 176 -34.72 -14.62 6.61
C GLU A 176 -34.62 -13.25 5.96
N ASP A 177 -35.54 -12.33 6.26
CA ASP A 177 -35.50 -10.95 5.76
C ASP A 177 -34.23 -10.21 6.20
N ARG A 178 -33.78 -10.42 7.44
CA ARG A 178 -32.50 -9.85 7.89
C ARG A 178 -31.32 -10.48 7.18
N ALA A 179 -31.30 -11.80 7.04
CA ALA A 179 -30.23 -12.50 6.35
C ALA A 179 -30.14 -12.07 4.88
N ALA A 180 -31.28 -11.92 4.18
CA ALA A 180 -31.36 -11.48 2.81
C ALA A 180 -30.79 -10.07 2.56
N ARG A 181 -30.75 -9.21 3.61
CA ARG A 181 -30.15 -7.86 3.51
C ARG A 181 -28.65 -7.83 3.70
N MET A 182 -28.03 -8.85 4.32
CA MET A 182 -26.62 -8.83 4.68
C MET A 182 -25.69 -8.72 3.46
N PRO A 183 -25.91 -9.43 2.34
CA PRO A 183 -25.03 -9.33 1.17
C PRO A 183 -24.94 -7.90 0.60
N GLU A 184 -26.06 -7.19 0.51
CA GLU A 184 -26.09 -5.80 0.03
C GLU A 184 -25.37 -4.87 1.01
N LEU A 185 -25.67 -5.00 2.32
CA LEU A 185 -25.02 -4.22 3.37
C LEU A 185 -23.51 -4.46 3.39
N ALA A 186 -23.04 -5.70 3.19
CA ALA A 186 -21.63 -6.05 3.14
C ALA A 186 -20.91 -5.32 1.99
N ARG A 187 -21.51 -5.36 0.79
CA ARG A 187 -20.97 -4.67 -0.39
C ARG A 187 -20.91 -3.16 -0.19
N GLU A 188 -22.00 -2.58 0.32
CA GLU A 188 -22.10 -1.14 0.53
C GLU A 188 -21.14 -0.65 1.61
N CYS A 189 -21.04 -1.35 2.75
CA CYS A 189 -20.09 -1.03 3.81
C CYS A 189 -18.64 -1.12 3.31
N SER A 190 -18.31 -2.13 2.50
CA SER A 190 -16.97 -2.27 1.93
C SER A 190 -16.67 -1.19 0.89
N ARG A 191 -17.66 -0.74 0.12
CA ARG A 191 -17.52 0.36 -0.84
C ARG A 191 -17.27 1.67 -0.12
N LEU A 192 -18.12 2.02 0.85
CA LEU A 192 -18.02 3.25 1.63
C LEU A 192 -16.73 3.33 2.44
N GLU A 193 -16.26 2.20 2.99
CA GLU A 193 -14.96 2.14 3.68
C GLU A 193 -13.82 2.53 2.74
N ARG A 194 -13.77 1.97 1.53
CA ARG A 194 -12.74 2.31 0.54
C ARG A 194 -12.80 3.77 0.10
N GLU A 195 -14.01 4.32 -0.06
CA GLU A 195 -14.20 5.72 -0.39
C GLU A 195 -13.71 6.63 0.74
N ALA A 196 -14.04 6.31 1.99
CA ALA A 196 -13.58 7.05 3.15
C ALA A 196 -12.05 7.00 3.29
N GLU A 197 -11.44 5.83 3.12
CA GLU A 197 -9.98 5.67 3.12
C GLU A 197 -9.31 6.43 1.97
N SER A 198 -9.94 6.49 0.80
CA SER A 198 -9.41 7.28 -0.32
C SER A 198 -9.46 8.77 -0.02
N ALA A 199 -10.60 9.25 0.50
CA ALA A 199 -10.77 10.66 0.87
C ALA A 199 -9.79 11.06 1.99
N GLU A 200 -9.57 10.22 2.99
CA GLU A 200 -8.61 10.45 4.06
C GLU A 200 -7.18 10.53 3.50
N ARG A 201 -6.77 9.58 2.65
CA ARG A 201 -5.45 9.60 2.01
C ARG A 201 -5.24 10.85 1.16
N GLU A 202 -6.24 11.27 0.39
CA GLU A 202 -6.18 12.49 -0.41
C GLU A 202 -6.04 13.74 0.46
N ALA A 203 -6.82 13.82 1.54
CA ALA A 203 -6.74 14.94 2.48
C ALA A 203 -5.37 15.02 3.18
N VAL A 204 -4.83 13.89 3.62
CA VAL A 204 -3.49 13.79 4.20
C VAL A 204 -2.42 14.18 3.18
N ALA A 205 -2.49 13.63 1.97
CA ALA A 205 -1.54 13.92 0.90
C ALA A 205 -1.56 15.40 0.50
N TRP A 206 -2.75 16.01 0.44
CA TRP A 206 -2.90 17.46 0.19
C TRP A 206 -2.25 18.30 1.29
N LYS A 207 -2.47 17.96 2.56
CA LYS A 207 -1.85 18.67 3.70
C LYS A 207 -0.33 18.54 3.68
N ILE A 208 0.18 17.34 3.38
CA ILE A 208 1.62 17.09 3.24
C ILE A 208 2.20 17.91 2.09
N ALA A 209 1.59 17.89 0.91
CA ALA A 209 2.05 18.67 -0.24
C ALA A 209 2.01 20.18 0.03
N SER A 210 0.94 20.68 0.66
CA SER A 210 0.84 22.09 1.05
C SER A 210 1.95 22.50 2.03
N PHE A 211 2.24 21.68 3.04
CA PHE A 211 3.31 21.90 4.00
C PHE A 211 4.70 21.91 3.34
N MET A 212 4.92 21.04 2.36
CA MET A 212 6.19 20.95 1.63
C MET A 212 6.34 22.05 0.56
N ALA A 213 5.24 22.64 0.08
CA ALA A 213 5.30 23.76 -0.87
C ALA A 213 5.97 24.99 -0.27
N ASP A 214 5.79 25.24 1.04
CA ASP A 214 6.43 26.33 1.77
C ASP A 214 7.94 26.07 2.01
N ARG A 215 8.43 24.86 1.67
CA ARG A 215 9.80 24.40 1.88
C ARG A 215 10.56 24.12 0.58
N LEU A 216 10.10 24.73 -0.52
CA LEU A 216 10.81 24.64 -1.79
C LEU A 216 12.25 25.17 -1.65
N GLY A 217 13.22 24.35 -2.04
CA GLY A 217 14.64 24.66 -1.94
C GLY A 217 15.29 24.22 -0.62
N ASP A 218 14.53 23.82 0.40
CA ASP A 218 15.08 23.32 1.64
C ASP A 218 15.73 21.95 1.45
N GLU A 219 16.77 21.69 2.22
CA GLU A 219 17.58 20.47 2.17
C GLU A 219 17.29 19.55 3.36
N PHE A 220 17.15 18.28 3.09
CA PHE A 220 16.81 17.26 4.08
C PHE A 220 17.68 16.01 3.94
N LYS A 221 17.89 15.33 5.05
CA LYS A 221 18.43 13.97 5.05
C LYS A 221 17.30 12.98 4.84
N GLY A 222 17.47 12.09 3.88
CA GLY A 222 16.49 11.08 3.57
C GLY A 222 17.11 9.70 3.43
N ARG A 223 16.25 8.70 3.32
CA ARG A 223 16.62 7.31 3.09
C ARG A 223 15.82 6.75 1.93
N ILE A 224 16.47 6.03 1.03
CA ILE A 224 15.82 5.38 -0.10
C ILE A 224 14.97 4.22 0.42
N VAL A 225 13.65 4.29 0.19
CA VAL A 225 12.66 3.31 0.65
C VAL A 225 12.03 2.50 -0.47
N GLU A 226 12.21 2.93 -1.73
CA GLU A 226 11.83 2.16 -2.93
C GLU A 226 12.76 2.52 -4.09
N VAL A 227 13.08 1.52 -4.93
CA VAL A 227 13.91 1.70 -6.13
C VAL A 227 13.14 1.14 -7.33
N ALA A 228 12.98 1.95 -8.36
CA ALA A 228 12.28 1.61 -9.58
C ALA A 228 13.01 2.14 -10.82
N ALA A 229 12.58 1.75 -12.01
CA ALA A 229 13.19 2.21 -13.26
C ALA A 229 13.05 3.73 -13.46
N TYR A 230 12.00 4.34 -12.93
CA TYR A 230 11.75 5.78 -13.05
C TYR A 230 12.47 6.63 -12.00
N GLY A 231 13.11 6.01 -11.00
CA GLY A 231 13.81 6.72 -9.92
C GLY A 231 13.77 6.01 -8.59
N VAL A 232 13.96 6.76 -7.51
CA VAL A 232 13.93 6.26 -6.15
C VAL A 232 12.96 7.08 -5.30
N MET A 233 12.20 6.40 -4.44
CA MET A 233 11.43 7.06 -3.39
C MET A 233 12.32 7.29 -2.18
N VAL A 234 12.31 8.50 -1.67
CA VAL A 234 13.10 8.91 -0.52
C VAL A 234 12.15 9.30 0.61
N ALA A 235 12.31 8.65 1.76
CA ALA A 235 11.62 9.04 2.99
C ALA A 235 12.53 9.95 3.81
N LEU A 236 12.01 11.10 4.20
CA LEU A 236 12.64 12.01 5.13
C LEU A 236 12.37 11.53 6.56
N ALA A 237 13.31 11.77 7.48
CA ALA A 237 13.11 11.45 8.90
C ALA A 237 12.24 12.51 9.59
N GLU A 238 12.52 13.77 9.29
CA GLU A 238 11.84 14.96 9.81
C GLU A 238 11.83 16.01 8.68
N PRO A 239 10.64 16.40 8.21
CA PRO A 239 9.30 15.86 8.51
C PRO A 239 9.12 14.44 7.96
N ALA A 240 8.15 13.66 8.52
CA ALA A 240 7.86 12.29 8.09
C ALA A 240 7.14 12.28 6.73
N VAL A 241 7.87 12.55 5.64
CA VAL A 241 7.37 12.74 4.29
C VAL A 241 8.16 11.87 3.31
N GLU A 242 7.46 11.32 2.32
CA GLU A 242 8.08 10.61 1.19
C GLU A 242 7.96 11.45 -0.09
N GLY A 243 9.00 11.41 -0.94
CA GLY A 243 8.99 12.07 -2.24
C GLY A 243 9.82 11.33 -3.28
N LEU A 244 9.61 11.67 -4.54
CA LEU A 244 10.26 11.06 -5.67
C LEU A 244 11.56 11.80 -6.03
N LEU A 245 12.66 11.07 -6.09
CA LEU A 245 13.86 11.52 -6.76
C LEU A 245 13.93 10.82 -8.14
N HIS A 246 13.42 11.52 -9.16
CA HIS A 246 13.29 10.98 -10.50
C HIS A 246 14.65 10.67 -11.10
N VAL A 247 14.72 9.64 -11.95
CA VAL A 247 15.95 9.17 -12.58
C VAL A 247 16.70 10.26 -13.34
N SER A 248 15.99 11.19 -13.99
CA SER A 248 16.58 12.34 -14.71
C SER A 248 17.29 13.37 -13.83
N ARG A 249 17.08 13.29 -12.50
CA ARG A 249 17.72 14.17 -11.52
C ARG A 249 18.91 13.52 -10.82
N LEU A 250 19.17 12.22 -11.07
CA LEU A 250 20.27 11.49 -10.45
C LEU A 250 21.64 11.83 -11.07
N GLY A 251 21.65 12.37 -12.29
CA GLY A 251 22.86 12.78 -13.04
C GLY A 251 22.61 12.78 -14.54
N ASP A 252 23.62 13.21 -15.30
CA ASP A 252 23.57 13.35 -16.76
C ASP A 252 23.90 12.03 -17.51
N GLU A 253 23.84 10.90 -16.83
CA GLU A 253 24.11 9.57 -17.37
C GLU A 253 22.85 8.70 -17.44
N GLU A 254 22.86 7.66 -18.28
CA GLU A 254 21.83 6.64 -18.30
C GLU A 254 21.88 5.80 -17.02
N PHE A 255 20.74 5.63 -16.34
CA PHE A 255 20.61 4.73 -15.22
C PHE A 255 19.82 3.48 -15.60
N ARG A 256 20.36 2.32 -15.27
CA ARG A 256 19.75 1.01 -15.53
C ARG A 256 19.24 0.38 -14.25
N PHE A 257 17.99 0.03 -14.25
CA PHE A 257 17.36 -0.68 -13.13
C PHE A 257 17.62 -2.18 -13.23
N ASP A 258 18.15 -2.77 -12.17
CA ASP A 258 18.31 -4.22 -12.01
C ASP A 258 17.17 -4.73 -11.08
N PRO A 259 16.13 -5.37 -11.63
CA PRO A 259 14.98 -5.84 -10.83
C PRO A 259 15.34 -7.03 -9.93
N LYS A 260 16.43 -7.75 -10.24
CA LYS A 260 16.89 -8.88 -9.40
C LYS A 260 17.64 -8.42 -8.15
N LYS A 261 18.23 -7.22 -8.18
CA LYS A 261 18.98 -6.65 -7.06
C LYS A 261 18.31 -5.44 -6.45
N LEU A 262 17.21 -4.97 -7.06
CA LEU A 262 16.48 -3.76 -6.66
C LEU A 262 17.42 -2.55 -6.53
N VAL A 263 18.26 -2.37 -7.55
CA VAL A 263 19.22 -1.27 -7.61
C VAL A 263 19.11 -0.50 -8.93
N LEU A 264 19.37 0.79 -8.86
CA LEU A 264 19.56 1.67 -10.01
C LEU A 264 21.06 1.92 -10.16
N ARG A 265 21.63 1.64 -11.33
CA ARG A 265 23.07 1.77 -11.59
C ARG A 265 23.32 2.70 -12.75
N GLY A 266 24.17 3.71 -12.54
CA GLY A 266 24.68 4.58 -13.59
C GLY A 266 25.58 3.82 -14.57
N ALA A 267 25.36 4.04 -15.86
CA ALA A 267 26.04 3.33 -16.93
C ALA A 267 27.51 3.77 -17.06
N GLU A 268 27.83 5.04 -16.81
CA GLU A 268 29.15 5.62 -16.96
C GLU A 268 29.94 5.67 -15.66
N THR A 269 29.31 6.19 -14.60
CA THR A 269 29.99 6.35 -13.30
C THR A 269 29.96 5.10 -12.46
N GLY A 270 29.05 4.15 -12.74
CA GLY A 270 28.82 2.97 -11.92
C GLY A 270 28.18 3.30 -10.55
N ARG A 271 27.65 4.52 -10.35
CA ARG A 271 26.92 4.88 -9.14
C ARG A 271 25.77 3.93 -8.93
N VAL A 272 25.52 3.56 -7.68
CA VAL A 272 24.46 2.62 -7.33
C VAL A 272 23.55 3.25 -6.29
N PHE A 273 22.24 3.28 -6.57
CA PHE A 273 21.21 3.62 -5.62
C PHE A 273 20.49 2.34 -5.21
N ARG A 274 20.37 2.11 -3.92
CA ARG A 274 19.78 0.90 -3.33
C ARG A 274 18.91 1.22 -2.12
N LEU A 275 18.06 0.29 -1.78
CA LEU A 275 17.23 0.38 -0.58
C LEU A 275 18.07 0.62 0.67
N GLY A 276 17.55 1.46 1.57
CA GLY A 276 18.19 1.80 2.84
C GLY A 276 19.37 2.76 2.74
N MET A 277 19.78 3.17 1.53
CA MET A 277 20.86 4.15 1.36
C MET A 277 20.42 5.52 1.84
N GLU A 278 21.26 6.18 2.63
CA GLU A 278 21.08 7.58 3.02
C GLU A 278 21.46 8.51 1.86
N ILE A 279 20.69 9.57 1.70
CA ILE A 279 20.87 10.55 0.64
C ILE A 279 20.39 11.92 1.12
N ASP A 280 21.20 12.94 0.84
CA ASP A 280 20.81 14.32 1.06
C ASP A 280 20.03 14.82 -0.16
N VAL A 281 18.82 15.31 0.07
CA VAL A 281 17.90 15.76 -0.98
C VAL A 281 17.40 17.16 -0.70
N ARG A 282 17.08 17.89 -1.77
CA ARG A 282 16.43 19.19 -1.72
C ARG A 282 15.04 19.07 -2.32
N VAL A 283 14.08 19.79 -1.75
CA VAL A 283 12.74 19.93 -2.35
C VAL A 283 12.84 20.71 -3.65
N ASP A 284 12.64 20.06 -4.79
CA ASP A 284 12.80 20.67 -6.11
C ASP A 284 11.46 21.18 -6.67
N ARG A 285 10.42 20.38 -6.51
CA ARG A 285 9.08 20.71 -6.99
C ARG A 285 8.03 20.08 -6.08
N VAL A 286 6.96 20.82 -5.86
CA VAL A 286 5.75 20.32 -5.20
C VAL A 286 4.55 20.62 -6.10
N ASP A 287 3.79 19.58 -6.43
CA ASP A 287 2.51 19.70 -7.11
C ASP A 287 1.40 19.41 -6.09
N ALA A 288 0.83 20.48 -5.54
CA ALA A 288 -0.20 20.37 -4.51
C ALA A 288 -1.51 19.75 -5.03
N LEU A 289 -1.80 19.85 -6.34
CA LEU A 289 -2.99 19.27 -6.95
C LEU A 289 -2.80 17.77 -7.24
N ALA A 290 -1.61 17.38 -7.69
CA ALA A 290 -1.26 15.99 -7.92
C ALA A 290 -0.75 15.28 -6.65
N HIS A 291 -0.60 16.01 -5.54
CA HIS A 291 -0.04 15.55 -4.27
C HIS A 291 1.36 14.93 -4.43
N MET A 292 2.17 15.49 -5.35
CA MET A 292 3.49 14.98 -5.68
C MET A 292 4.57 15.90 -5.12
N ILE A 293 5.61 15.28 -4.56
CA ILE A 293 6.80 15.94 -4.05
C ILE A 293 7.98 15.36 -4.78
N ASP A 294 8.66 16.20 -5.56
CA ASP A 294 9.87 15.83 -6.30
C ASP A 294 11.09 16.38 -5.57
N PHE A 295 12.07 15.52 -5.40
CA PHE A 295 13.36 15.86 -4.84
C PHE A 295 14.44 15.97 -5.91
N ALA A 296 15.49 16.74 -5.60
CA ALA A 296 16.75 16.74 -6.30
C ALA A 296 17.89 16.40 -5.32
N PRO A 297 19.00 15.78 -5.75
CA PRO A 297 20.14 15.54 -4.87
C PRO A 297 20.82 16.88 -4.54
N VAL A 298 21.22 17.07 -3.29
CA VAL A 298 21.89 18.30 -2.81
C VAL A 298 23.28 18.45 -3.44
N THR A 299 23.98 17.35 -3.57
CA THR A 299 25.26 17.24 -4.26
C THR A 299 25.27 15.92 -5.02
N PRO A 300 25.90 15.81 -6.18
CA PRO A 300 26.24 14.50 -6.70
C PRO A 300 27.20 13.89 -5.67
N THR A 301 26.69 13.16 -4.70
CA THR A 301 27.51 12.45 -3.70
C THR A 301 28.34 11.42 -4.43
N ILE A 302 29.46 11.85 -4.92
CA ILE A 302 30.47 11.00 -5.53
C ILE A 302 31.43 10.60 -4.42
N ALA A 303 31.14 9.54 -3.71
CA ALA A 303 32.20 8.68 -3.29
C ALA A 303 32.72 8.00 -4.56
N ALA A 304 33.64 8.65 -5.26
CA ALA A 304 34.45 7.99 -6.27
C ALA A 304 35.15 6.84 -5.54
N GLY A 305 34.69 5.62 -5.79
CA GLY A 305 35.45 4.44 -5.42
C GLY A 305 36.88 4.61 -5.93
N PRO A 306 37.89 4.07 -5.26
CA PRO A 306 39.29 4.31 -5.62
C PRO A 306 39.48 3.93 -7.07
N ARG A 307 39.75 4.93 -7.91
CA ARG A 307 40.18 4.74 -9.28
C ARG A 307 41.43 3.87 -9.21
N GLY A 308 41.30 2.63 -9.64
CA GLY A 308 42.41 1.74 -9.79
C GLY A 308 43.51 2.47 -10.58
N ALA A 309 44.61 2.75 -9.91
CA ALA A 309 45.77 3.39 -10.50
C ALA A 309 46.19 2.59 -11.76
N ARG A 310 45.83 3.09 -12.94
CA ARG A 310 46.46 2.66 -14.17
C ARG A 310 47.91 3.07 -14.03
N ARG A 311 48.75 2.13 -13.66
CA ARG A 311 50.21 2.22 -13.78
C ARG A 311 50.52 2.49 -15.26
N GLY A 312 50.70 3.75 -15.59
CA GLY A 312 51.34 4.17 -16.83
C GLY A 312 52.78 3.73 -16.82
N GLY A 313 53.06 2.60 -17.45
CA GLY A 313 54.42 2.19 -17.75
C GLY A 313 55.02 3.14 -18.80
N ARG A 314 55.81 4.12 -18.35
CA ARG A 314 56.81 4.83 -19.18
C ARG A 314 57.81 3.80 -19.69
N LYS A 315 57.74 3.42 -20.95
CA LYS A 315 58.87 2.79 -21.66
C LYS A 315 59.84 3.88 -22.04
N ALA A 316 60.94 3.94 -21.32
CA ALA A 316 62.16 4.63 -21.75
C ALA A 316 62.80 3.86 -22.90
N ALA A 317 63.12 4.59 -23.94
CA ALA A 317 63.91 4.11 -25.08
C ALA A 317 65.38 3.86 -24.66
N ALA A 318 65.82 2.66 -24.85
CA ALA A 318 67.27 2.41 -24.92
C ALA A 318 67.58 1.60 -26.21
N ARG A 319 68.40 2.25 -27.10
CA ARG A 319 69.06 1.73 -28.27
C ARG A 319 70.17 0.78 -27.83
N LYS A 320 70.37 -0.35 -28.56
CA LYS A 320 71.59 -0.80 -29.23
C LYS A 320 71.56 -2.32 -29.48
N THR A 321 71.66 -2.63 -30.76
CA THR A 321 72.71 -3.39 -31.46
C THR A 321 72.82 -4.90 -31.22
N GLY A 322 72.60 -5.62 -32.32
CA GLY A 322 73.52 -6.66 -32.82
C GLY A 322 73.23 -8.09 -32.36
N GLY A 323 73.13 -8.95 -33.35
CA GLY A 323 73.38 -10.37 -33.13
C GLY A 323 72.53 -11.31 -34.00
N GLU A 324 73.08 -11.71 -35.09
CA GLU A 324 72.61 -12.81 -35.93
C GLU A 324 72.48 -14.15 -35.22
N GLY A 325 71.54 -14.97 -35.71
CA GLY A 325 71.50 -16.38 -35.26
C GLY A 325 70.40 -17.19 -35.92
N ARG A 326 70.72 -17.79 -37.00
CA ARG A 326 70.04 -18.84 -37.80
C ARG A 326 69.37 -19.97 -36.97
N GLY A 327 68.27 -20.52 -37.52
CA GLY A 327 67.90 -21.94 -37.31
C GLY A 327 66.37 -22.14 -37.46
N ARG A 328 65.90 -22.43 -38.60
CA ARG A 328 65.44 -23.66 -39.28
C ARG A 328 64.49 -24.54 -38.46
N GLY A 329 63.34 -24.79 -39.12
CA GLY A 329 62.62 -26.07 -39.07
C GLY A 329 61.17 -25.89 -38.67
N ALA A 330 60.26 -25.91 -39.51
CA ALA A 330 59.64 -26.87 -40.42
C ALA A 330 58.27 -27.33 -39.89
N LYS A 331 57.28 -27.02 -40.69
CA LYS A 331 56.19 -27.91 -41.18
C LYS A 331 55.09 -28.39 -40.28
N GLY A 332 53.92 -28.20 -40.85
CA GLY A 332 52.66 -28.99 -40.68
C GLY A 332 51.45 -28.09 -40.59
N ALA A 333 50.85 -27.64 -41.61
CA ALA A 333 49.99 -28.15 -42.71
C ALA A 333 48.86 -29.05 -42.17
N ALA A 334 47.70 -28.59 -42.36
CA ALA A 334 46.56 -29.11 -43.14
C ALA A 334 45.24 -28.86 -42.44
N GLU A 335 44.41 -28.10 -43.10
CA GLU A 335 43.14 -28.43 -43.79
C GLU A 335 41.93 -28.56 -42.85
N ALA A 336 41.02 -27.67 -42.94
CA ALA A 336 39.99 -27.43 -43.97
C ALA A 336 38.85 -28.48 -43.93
N ARG A 337 37.66 -27.99 -43.68
CA ARG A 337 36.37 -28.23 -44.38
C ARG A 337 35.23 -27.85 -43.42
N ALA A 338 34.50 -26.81 -43.68
CA ALA A 338 33.37 -26.63 -44.59
C ALA A 338 32.23 -27.66 -44.37
N GLY A 339 31.13 -27.18 -43.88
CA GLY A 339 29.84 -27.87 -43.83
C GLY A 339 28.73 -26.84 -43.66
N LYS A 340 28.24 -26.34 -44.80
CA LYS A 340 26.92 -25.68 -44.96
C LYS A 340 25.83 -26.73 -44.79
N GLU A 341 24.73 -26.35 -44.18
CA GLU A 341 23.36 -26.61 -44.65
C GLU A 341 22.41 -25.99 -43.65
N ARG A 342 21.68 -25.02 -44.03
CA ARG A 342 20.35 -24.86 -44.66
C ARG A 342 19.23 -24.79 -43.66
N ALA A 343 18.69 -23.63 -43.70
CA ALA A 343 17.36 -23.15 -43.40
C ALA A 343 16.21 -24.15 -43.60
N ALA A 344 15.25 -24.11 -42.68
CA ALA A 344 13.85 -24.39 -43.02
C ALA A 344 12.95 -23.43 -42.21
N ALA A 345 12.37 -22.52 -42.94
CA ALA A 345 11.23 -21.72 -42.55
C ALA A 345 9.99 -22.58 -42.57
N THR A 346 9.16 -22.47 -41.56
CA THR A 346 7.77 -22.89 -41.69
C THR A 346 6.85 -21.77 -41.22
N LYS A 347 6.05 -21.40 -42.19
CA LYS A 347 5.00 -20.39 -42.23
C LYS A 347 3.86 -20.72 -41.27
N ALA A 348 3.28 -19.65 -40.74
CA ALA A 348 1.91 -19.59 -40.21
C ALA A 348 0.84 -19.92 -41.26
N PRO A 349 -0.36 -20.28 -40.87
CA PRO A 349 -1.52 -19.94 -41.69
C PRO A 349 -2.42 -18.93 -40.95
N ALA A 350 -2.71 -17.86 -41.69
CA ALA A 350 -3.84 -16.98 -41.45
C ALA A 350 -5.13 -17.69 -41.88
N SER A 351 -6.17 -17.55 -41.07
CA SER A 351 -7.55 -17.74 -41.61
C SER A 351 -8.38 -16.53 -41.27
N LYS A 352 -8.77 -15.87 -42.36
CA LYS A 352 -9.87 -14.91 -42.47
C LYS A 352 -11.20 -15.65 -42.33
N THR A 353 -12.15 -15.06 -41.61
CA THR A 353 -13.55 -14.94 -42.03
C THR A 353 -14.30 -14.04 -41.03
N GLY A 354 -14.78 -12.89 -41.46
CA GLY A 354 -15.96 -12.27 -40.91
C GLY A 354 -17.20 -12.81 -41.68
N PRO A 355 -18.43 -12.46 -41.34
CA PRO A 355 -18.94 -11.10 -41.51
C PRO A 355 -19.95 -10.63 -40.41
N ARG A 356 -20.02 -9.32 -40.30
CA ARG A 356 -21.18 -8.43 -40.18
C ARG A 356 -22.57 -9.06 -39.87
N THR A 357 -23.17 -8.60 -38.76
CA THR A 357 -24.58 -8.16 -38.79
C THR A 357 -24.75 -6.98 -37.82
N ALA A 358 -25.28 -5.93 -38.40
CA ALA A 358 -25.75 -4.73 -37.72
C ALA A 358 -27.19 -4.96 -37.26
N THR A 359 -27.53 -4.55 -36.04
CA THR A 359 -28.93 -4.26 -35.71
C THR A 359 -28.99 -3.08 -34.72
N LYS A 360 -29.38 -1.95 -35.28
CA LYS A 360 -30.42 -0.98 -34.92
C LYS A 360 -30.59 -0.60 -33.43
N ARG A 361 -30.23 0.65 -33.16
CA ARG A 361 -30.88 1.50 -32.15
C ARG A 361 -32.37 1.70 -32.50
N PRO A 362 -33.25 1.92 -31.53
CA PRO A 362 -34.38 2.83 -31.68
C PRO A 362 -34.17 4.13 -30.93
N SER A 363 -34.56 5.18 -31.64
CA SER A 363 -34.56 6.58 -31.28
C SER A 363 -35.68 6.95 -30.31
N ALA A 364 -35.43 8.06 -29.63
CA ALA A 364 -36.25 8.98 -28.87
C ALA A 364 -37.75 9.02 -29.15
N ALA A 365 -38.54 9.10 -28.09
CA ALA A 365 -39.82 9.78 -28.07
C ALA A 365 -39.86 10.82 -26.95
N LYS A 366 -40.02 12.07 -27.36
CA LYS A 366 -40.41 13.24 -26.56
C LYS A 366 -41.91 13.21 -26.33
N THR A 367 -42.34 13.50 -25.11
CA THR A 367 -43.58 14.22 -24.74
C THR A 367 -43.40 14.51 -23.25
N GLY A 368 -43.52 15.65 -22.68
CA GLY A 368 -44.30 16.82 -22.96
C GLY A 368 -44.97 17.24 -21.63
N THR A 369 -44.54 18.41 -21.11
CA THR A 369 -45.32 19.39 -20.33
C THR A 369 -46.05 19.00 -19.03
N GLY A 370 -45.74 19.73 -17.97
CA GLY A 370 -46.55 19.82 -16.76
C GLY A 370 -45.88 20.69 -15.67
N ALA A 371 -45.85 22.00 -15.89
CA ALA A 371 -45.48 22.98 -14.89
C ALA A 371 -46.62 23.16 -13.86
N ALA A 372 -46.27 23.12 -12.57
CA ALA A 372 -47.09 23.76 -11.55
C ALA A 372 -46.15 24.40 -10.50
N LYS A 373 -46.06 25.70 -10.60
CA LYS A 373 -45.61 26.63 -9.57
C LYS A 373 -46.64 26.61 -8.41
N MET A 374 -46.18 26.56 -7.19
CA MET A 374 -46.75 27.32 -6.07
C MET A 374 -45.70 27.60 -4.99
N ALA A 375 -45.46 28.88 -4.75
CA ALA A 375 -44.75 29.42 -3.61
C ALA A 375 -45.81 30.11 -2.68
N PRO A 376 -45.46 30.87 -1.63
CA PRO A 376 -45.30 30.41 -0.26
C PRO A 376 -46.36 31.04 0.64
N GLY A 377 -46.62 30.44 1.77
CA GLY A 377 -47.52 30.97 2.83
C GLY A 377 -46.79 31.19 4.14
N ALA A 378 -46.54 32.44 4.47
CA ALA A 378 -46.12 32.86 5.79
C ALA A 378 -47.35 33.11 6.67
N ALA A 379 -47.29 32.70 7.93
CA ALA A 379 -48.12 33.30 8.99
C ALA A 379 -47.43 33.16 10.36
N LYS A 380 -47.23 34.35 10.89
CA LYS A 380 -46.84 34.71 12.27
C LYS A 380 -47.93 34.29 13.27
N THR A 381 -47.56 33.99 14.51
CA THR A 381 -47.97 34.74 15.73
C THR A 381 -47.50 34.00 17.00
N GLY A 382 -46.75 34.67 17.87
CA GLY A 382 -46.58 34.32 19.27
C GLY A 382 -47.63 35.12 20.11
N PRO A 383 -47.41 35.43 21.40
CA PRO A 383 -46.92 34.70 22.55
C PRO A 383 -47.90 34.77 23.75
N GLN A 384 -47.54 34.27 24.92
CA GLN A 384 -48.04 34.52 26.31
C GLN A 384 -48.35 33.18 27.04
N GLY A 385 -48.00 32.90 28.26
CA GLY A 385 -47.62 33.69 29.40
C GLY A 385 -47.51 32.81 30.64
N ALA A 386 -46.77 33.33 31.55
CA ALA A 386 -46.38 32.93 32.89
C ALA A 386 -47.36 32.18 33.83
N LYS A 387 -46.79 31.34 34.73
CA LYS A 387 -46.84 31.56 36.22
C LYS A 387 -46.26 30.35 36.98
N LYS A 388 -45.19 30.52 37.69
CA LYS A 388 -44.94 30.48 39.16
C LYS A 388 -45.59 29.33 39.95
N GLY A 389 -44.74 28.58 40.67
CA GLY A 389 -45.09 27.74 41.80
C GLY A 389 -43.85 27.14 42.47
N ALA A 390 -43.44 27.75 43.57
CA ALA A 390 -42.34 27.40 44.45
C ALA A 390 -42.69 26.21 45.36
N GLY A 391 -41.67 25.41 45.76
CA GLY A 391 -41.79 24.46 46.84
C GLY A 391 -40.56 23.59 47.04
N ARG A 392 -39.63 23.98 47.89
CA ARG A 392 -38.65 23.19 48.65
C ARG A 392 -39.13 23.12 50.12
N PRO A 393 -38.54 22.30 51.05
CA PRO A 393 -37.53 21.25 51.00
C PRO A 393 -37.85 20.02 51.89
N GLY A 394 -37.03 18.96 51.87
CA GLY A 394 -37.06 17.89 52.86
C GLY A 394 -35.83 16.98 52.79
N ARG A 395 -34.91 17.20 53.72
CA ARG A 395 -33.77 16.33 54.04
C ARG A 395 -34.22 15.03 54.71
N HIS A 396 -33.59 13.89 54.44
CA HIS A 396 -33.11 12.98 55.49
C HIS A 396 -32.15 11.92 54.89
N ARG A 397 -30.94 11.85 55.40
CA ARG A 397 -30.03 10.71 55.56
C ARG A 397 -30.20 10.17 56.98
N PRO A 398 -29.58 9.05 57.43
CA PRO A 398 -28.87 7.94 56.79
C PRO A 398 -29.28 6.56 57.41
N ARG A 399 -28.95 5.47 56.71
CA ARG A 399 -28.17 4.33 57.27
C ARG A 399 -27.69 3.45 56.14
#